data_6604565b9ce22e388d62bcea80ae34fb
#
_entry.id   6604565b9ce22e388d62bcea80ae34fb
#
_cell.length_a   1.000
_cell.length_b   1.000
_cell.length_c   1.000
_cell.angle_alpha   90.00
_cell.angle_beta   90.00
_cell.angle_gamma   90.00
#
_symmetry.space_group_name_H-M   'P 1'
#
loop_
_entity.id
_entity.type
_entity.pdbx_description
1 polymer ?
#
loop_
_entity_poly.entity_id
_entity_poly.type
_entity_poly.pdbx_seq_one_letter_code
_entity_poly.pdbx_strand_id
1 'polypeptide(L)'
;MLRKYLTIAGSLIFFLPGAVHATEGAMGRPITAQQITSNAGIVPPQPGWAVSVQSIYFDGDMGASRPVPIAGEISAGIKVKASYTIANVTRIWDTGPGQWNFASAIGVPLQYVKAQTTLQAGSMASGSSDSTTGIADILVTPIIAGFHFSETEHMSLSLPIYAPSASYDPRRLANDGQNTWTFMPTVAYTRLGKDGSEFTAMGMLQFYTKNKDTDYRNAPLLVTEALWTARVAKDTNLGVVGGLIYQLGDDKGALADRLNGFRGSAVGLGPIISWSGKIGSHPGSASARAVWDIDTKDRPKGYSIGVSLSLLFM
;
A
#
# COMPACT_ATOMS: atom_id res chain seq x y z
N MET A 1 -52.66 55.88 -3.58
CA MET A 1 -52.03 54.85 -4.52
C MET A 1 -50.53 54.81 -4.21
N LEU A 2 -50.09 53.91 -3.36
CA LEU A 2 -48.68 53.73 -3.04
C LEU A 2 -48.14 52.50 -3.78
N ARG A 3 -47.27 52.73 -4.72
CA ARG A 3 -46.50 51.60 -5.40
C ARG A 3 -45.35 51.18 -4.48
N LYS A 4 -45.38 49.93 -3.98
CA LYS A 4 -44.27 49.28 -3.30
C LYS A 4 -43.28 48.78 -4.35
N TYR A 5 -42.06 49.29 -4.32
CA TYR A 5 -40.93 48.71 -5.07
C TYR A 5 -40.35 47.57 -4.25
N LEU A 6 -40.40 46.36 -4.80
CA LEU A 6 -39.76 45.17 -4.25
C LEU A 6 -38.31 45.13 -4.77
N THR A 7 -37.36 45.46 -3.93
CA THR A 7 -35.93 45.34 -4.26
C THR A 7 -35.50 43.89 -4.05
N ILE A 8 -35.25 43.20 -5.15
CA ILE A 8 -34.62 41.85 -5.12
C ILE A 8 -33.12 42.08 -4.97
N ALA A 9 -32.59 41.85 -3.77
CA ALA A 9 -31.15 41.77 -3.53
C ALA A 9 -30.67 40.43 -4.03
N GLY A 10 -30.09 40.39 -5.24
CA GLY A 10 -29.36 39.26 -5.75
C GLY A 10 -28.04 39.06 -5.00
N SER A 11 -27.97 38.08 -4.13
CA SER A 11 -26.70 37.65 -3.54
C SER A 11 -25.81 37.03 -4.61
N LEU A 12 -24.81 37.76 -5.10
CA LEU A 12 -23.72 37.21 -5.88
C LEU A 12 -22.90 36.30 -4.93
N ILE A 13 -23.07 34.99 -5.07
CA ILE A 13 -22.17 34.03 -4.48
C ILE A 13 -20.88 34.07 -5.32
N PHE A 14 -19.87 34.76 -4.80
CA PHE A 14 -18.50 34.61 -5.33
C PHE A 14 -18.02 33.22 -5.01
N PHE A 15 -17.99 32.34 -6.01
CA PHE A 15 -17.18 31.17 -5.98
C PHE A 15 -15.70 31.59 -6.00
N LEU A 16 -15.09 31.66 -4.83
CA LEU A 16 -13.63 31.63 -4.75
C LEU A 16 -13.19 30.26 -5.24
N PRO A 17 -12.27 30.14 -6.22
CA PRO A 17 -11.69 28.87 -6.56
C PRO A 17 -10.89 28.40 -5.32
N GLY A 18 -11.47 27.47 -4.56
CA GLY A 18 -10.76 26.78 -3.49
C GLY A 18 -9.57 26.05 -4.10
N ALA A 19 -8.39 26.21 -3.50
CA ALA A 19 -7.20 25.47 -3.89
C ALA A 19 -7.51 23.97 -3.78
N VAL A 20 -7.48 23.27 -4.90
CA VAL A 20 -7.72 21.82 -5.02
C VAL A 20 -6.43 21.13 -4.60
N HIS A 21 -6.50 20.21 -3.64
CA HIS A 21 -5.33 19.49 -3.10
C HIS A 21 -5.48 17.98 -3.29
N ALA A 22 -4.36 17.30 -3.55
CA ALA A 22 -4.27 15.90 -3.98
C ALA A 22 -4.67 14.85 -2.92
N THR A 23 -4.63 13.59 -3.36
CA THR A 23 -5.10 12.38 -2.66
C THR A 23 -4.65 12.30 -1.20
N GLU A 24 -5.46 12.82 -0.31
CA GLU A 24 -5.28 12.78 1.12
C GLU A 24 -6.38 11.92 1.74
N GLY A 25 -6.11 11.35 2.89
CA GLY A 25 -7.06 10.54 3.65
C GLY A 25 -6.86 9.04 3.51
N ALA A 26 -6.61 8.41 4.64
CA ALA A 26 -6.55 6.98 5.00
C ALA A 26 -6.08 5.96 3.94
N MET A 27 -5.79 6.39 2.72
CA MET A 27 -5.36 5.50 1.64
C MET A 27 -4.00 4.90 1.95
N GLY A 28 -3.04 5.69 2.46
CA GLY A 28 -1.69 5.22 2.74
C GLY A 28 -1.06 4.48 1.56
N ARG A 29 -0.01 3.71 1.83
CA ARG A 29 0.66 2.90 0.81
C ARG A 29 0.16 1.45 0.73
N PRO A 30 -0.43 0.84 1.80
CA PRO A 30 -0.70 -0.59 1.78
C PRO A 30 -2.01 -0.92 1.07
N ILE A 31 -1.98 -2.02 0.31
CA ILE A 31 -3.14 -2.75 -0.21
C ILE A 31 -3.25 -4.02 0.62
N THR A 32 -4.44 -4.35 1.10
CA THR A 32 -4.69 -5.45 2.05
C THR A 32 -4.13 -6.78 1.54
N ALA A 33 -3.34 -7.46 2.38
CA ALA A 33 -2.70 -8.75 2.13
C ALA A 33 -1.79 -8.79 0.88
N GLN A 34 -1.22 -7.64 0.48
CA GLN A 34 -0.30 -7.54 -0.66
C GLN A 34 1.15 -7.19 -0.26
N GLN A 35 1.41 -6.93 1.03
CA GLN A 35 2.75 -6.55 1.50
C GLN A 35 3.61 -7.78 1.84
N ILE A 36 3.00 -8.83 2.38
CA ILE A 36 3.70 -10.07 2.76
C ILE A 36 4.12 -10.88 1.52
N THR A 37 5.33 -11.43 1.56
CA THR A 37 5.80 -12.41 0.56
C THR A 37 6.07 -13.75 1.23
N SER A 38 6.06 -14.84 0.44
CA SER A 38 6.55 -16.13 0.92
C SER A 38 7.99 -15.98 1.42
N ASN A 39 8.29 -16.65 2.53
CA ASN A 39 9.60 -16.63 3.18
C ASN A 39 10.06 -15.24 3.67
N ALA A 40 9.15 -14.30 3.95
CA ALA A 40 9.51 -12.93 4.34
C ALA A 40 10.37 -12.85 5.63
N GLY A 41 10.33 -13.86 6.49
CA GLY A 41 11.19 -13.97 7.68
C GLY A 41 12.62 -14.43 7.38
N ILE A 42 12.95 -14.80 6.14
CA ILE A 42 14.23 -15.42 5.79
C ILE A 42 15.12 -14.44 5.04
N VAL A 43 16.28 -14.12 5.60
CA VAL A 43 17.41 -13.54 4.87
C VAL A 43 18.38 -14.67 4.55
N PRO A 44 18.67 -14.97 3.28
CA PRO A 44 19.58 -16.07 2.92
C PRO A 44 20.94 -15.92 3.60
N PRO A 45 21.54 -17.02 4.12
CA PRO A 45 22.85 -16.96 4.79
C PRO A 45 24.02 -16.80 3.82
N GLN A 46 23.84 -17.13 2.53
CA GLN A 46 24.89 -16.96 1.54
C GLN A 46 24.88 -15.53 1.00
N PRO A 47 26.05 -14.85 0.95
CA PRO A 47 26.16 -13.54 0.35
C PRO A 47 25.84 -13.57 -1.14
N GLY A 48 25.24 -12.50 -1.65
CA GLY A 48 24.85 -12.46 -3.05
C GLY A 48 23.92 -11.29 -3.37
N TRP A 49 23.18 -11.44 -4.46
CA TRP A 49 22.19 -10.48 -4.90
C TRP A 49 20.85 -11.19 -5.12
N ALA A 50 19.78 -10.53 -4.76
CA ALA A 50 18.45 -10.95 -5.17
C ALA A 50 17.81 -9.85 -6.02
N VAL A 51 17.09 -10.26 -7.06
CA VAL A 51 16.26 -9.37 -7.88
C VAL A 51 14.84 -9.88 -7.79
N SER A 52 13.91 -8.98 -7.52
CA SER A 52 12.49 -9.32 -7.48
C SER A 52 11.64 -8.28 -8.18
N VAL A 53 10.53 -8.76 -8.75
CA VAL A 53 9.47 -7.92 -9.32
C VAL A 53 8.16 -8.36 -8.67
N GLN A 54 7.40 -7.38 -8.19
CA GLN A 54 6.05 -7.58 -7.69
C GLN A 54 5.11 -6.64 -8.42
N SER A 55 4.02 -7.17 -8.96
CA SER A 55 2.94 -6.40 -9.57
C SER A 55 1.65 -6.63 -8.82
N ILE A 56 0.91 -5.55 -8.55
CA ILE A 56 -0.37 -5.56 -7.85
C ILE A 56 -1.35 -4.76 -8.68
N TYR A 57 -2.53 -5.32 -8.92
CA TYR A 57 -3.69 -4.61 -9.44
C TYR A 57 -4.73 -4.48 -8.33
N PHE A 58 -5.36 -3.33 -8.21
CA PHE A 58 -6.44 -3.06 -7.26
C PHE A 58 -7.60 -2.36 -7.98
N ASP A 59 -8.85 -2.77 -7.70
CA ASP A 59 -10.07 -2.09 -8.10
C ASP A 59 -11.03 -2.06 -6.90
N GLY A 60 -11.35 -0.85 -6.43
CA GLY A 60 -12.20 -0.68 -5.26
C GLY A 60 -12.87 0.68 -5.24
N ASP A 61 -13.93 0.78 -4.45
CA ASP A 61 -14.69 2.01 -4.28
C ASP A 61 -15.11 2.26 -2.83
N MET A 62 -15.32 3.50 -2.50
CA MET A 62 -16.08 3.96 -1.34
C MET A 62 -17.37 4.57 -1.86
N GLY A 63 -18.51 4.01 -1.45
CA GLY A 63 -19.82 4.46 -1.91
C GLY A 63 -20.09 5.93 -1.61
N ALA A 64 -21.01 6.54 -2.39
CA ALA A 64 -21.34 7.97 -2.38
C ALA A 64 -21.89 8.53 -1.04
N SER A 65 -22.19 7.68 -0.09
CA SER A 65 -22.67 8.08 1.25
C SER A 65 -21.57 8.45 2.25
N ARG A 66 -20.28 8.28 1.85
CA ARG A 66 -19.14 8.56 2.75
C ARG A 66 -18.32 9.73 2.24
N PRO A 67 -18.16 10.79 3.03
CA PRO A 67 -17.29 11.90 2.70
C PRO A 67 -15.83 11.43 2.72
N VAL A 68 -15.11 11.72 1.65
CA VAL A 68 -13.70 11.38 1.49
C VAL A 68 -12.89 12.64 1.28
N PRO A 69 -11.80 12.85 2.04
CA PRO A 69 -10.89 13.95 1.80
C PRO A 69 -10.06 13.67 0.55
N ILE A 70 -10.31 14.37 -0.53
CA ILE A 70 -9.60 14.22 -1.79
C ILE A 70 -9.41 15.56 -2.45
N ALA A 71 -8.20 15.83 -2.89
CA ALA A 71 -7.82 17.03 -3.62
C ALA A 71 -8.25 18.32 -2.89
N GLY A 72 -8.15 18.37 -1.54
CA GLY A 72 -8.54 19.50 -0.73
C GLY A 72 -10.03 19.72 -0.59
N GLU A 73 -10.85 18.83 -1.15
CA GLU A 73 -12.32 18.85 -1.08
C GLU A 73 -12.84 17.59 -0.37
N ILE A 74 -14.09 17.67 0.08
CA ILE A 74 -14.82 16.52 0.61
C ILE A 74 -15.69 15.99 -0.52
N SER A 75 -15.31 14.82 -1.05
CA SER A 75 -16.07 14.11 -2.10
C SER A 75 -17.07 13.13 -1.50
N ALA A 76 -18.20 12.94 -2.16
CA ALA A 76 -19.18 11.91 -1.81
C ALA A 76 -18.81 10.59 -2.49
N GLY A 77 -17.75 9.93 -2.00
CA GLY A 77 -17.26 8.66 -2.52
C GLY A 77 -16.11 8.78 -3.52
N ILE A 78 -15.40 7.68 -3.68
CA ILE A 78 -14.28 7.55 -4.62
C ILE A 78 -14.25 6.14 -5.20
N LYS A 79 -13.95 6.03 -6.49
CA LYS A 79 -13.55 4.78 -7.15
C LYS A 79 -12.08 4.87 -7.55
N VAL A 80 -11.30 3.86 -7.17
CA VAL A 80 -9.86 3.80 -7.45
C VAL A 80 -9.54 2.52 -8.21
N LYS A 81 -8.81 2.67 -9.32
CA LYS A 81 -8.11 1.58 -9.99
C LYS A 81 -6.63 1.87 -9.95
N ALA A 82 -5.85 0.93 -9.49
CA ALA A 82 -4.41 1.09 -9.41
C ALA A 82 -3.70 -0.16 -9.93
N SER A 83 -2.60 0.06 -10.63
CA SER A 83 -1.61 -0.97 -10.95
C SER A 83 -0.26 -0.47 -10.42
N TYR A 84 0.41 -1.29 -9.65
CA TYR A 84 1.68 -0.96 -9.01
C TYR A 84 2.65 -2.10 -9.23
N THR A 85 3.77 -1.81 -9.88
CA THR A 85 4.83 -2.79 -10.14
C THR A 85 6.13 -2.25 -9.58
N ILE A 86 6.74 -2.98 -8.64
CA ILE A 86 8.03 -2.62 -8.07
C ILE A 86 9.08 -3.64 -8.47
N ALA A 87 10.21 -3.15 -8.99
CA ALA A 87 11.42 -3.92 -9.19
C ALA A 87 12.39 -3.62 -8.05
N ASN A 88 12.83 -4.65 -7.33
CA ASN A 88 13.75 -4.53 -6.22
C ASN A 88 15.07 -5.23 -6.53
N VAL A 89 16.16 -4.62 -6.10
CA VAL A 89 17.49 -5.21 -6.02
C VAL A 89 17.90 -5.26 -4.55
N THR A 90 18.26 -6.43 -4.07
CA THR A 90 18.68 -6.68 -2.69
C THR A 90 20.11 -7.19 -2.67
N ARG A 91 20.98 -6.53 -1.90
CA ARG A 91 22.31 -7.01 -1.57
C ARG A 91 22.24 -7.81 -0.27
N ILE A 92 22.63 -9.07 -0.30
CA ILE A 92 22.84 -9.91 0.88
C ILE A 92 24.32 -9.81 1.24
N TRP A 93 24.60 -9.33 2.43
CA TRP A 93 25.96 -9.06 2.89
C TRP A 93 26.65 -10.34 3.37
N ASP A 94 27.96 -10.41 3.20
CA ASP A 94 28.77 -11.44 3.85
C ASP A 94 28.91 -11.08 5.34
N THR A 95 28.25 -11.86 6.16
CA THR A 95 28.25 -11.67 7.62
C THR A 95 28.90 -12.83 8.37
N GLY A 96 29.53 -13.74 7.61
CA GLY A 96 30.16 -14.93 8.17
C GLY A 96 29.16 -15.94 8.73
N PRO A 97 29.65 -17.01 9.35
CA PRO A 97 28.80 -18.03 9.96
C PRO A 97 28.13 -17.50 11.22
N GLY A 98 26.83 -17.72 11.36
CA GLY A 98 26.07 -17.30 12.54
C GLY A 98 24.57 -17.33 12.31
N GLN A 99 23.82 -16.96 13.34
CA GLN A 99 22.35 -16.91 13.27
C GLN A 99 21.83 -15.62 12.64
N TRP A 100 22.66 -14.60 12.52
CA TRP A 100 22.30 -13.29 11.95
C TRP A 100 22.84 -13.14 10.53
N ASN A 101 21.96 -12.75 9.61
CA ASN A 101 22.31 -12.35 8.26
C ASN A 101 21.71 -10.99 7.95
N PHE A 102 22.40 -10.19 7.15
CA PHE A 102 21.99 -8.83 6.86
C PHE A 102 21.88 -8.60 5.36
N ALA A 103 20.95 -7.74 4.99
CA ALA A 103 20.76 -7.30 3.62
C ALA A 103 20.35 -5.83 3.57
N SER A 104 20.46 -5.24 2.38
CA SER A 104 19.92 -3.92 2.05
C SER A 104 19.25 -3.98 0.69
N ALA A 105 18.21 -3.19 0.46
CA ALA A 105 17.48 -3.21 -0.79
C ALA A 105 17.14 -1.81 -1.30
N ILE A 106 16.97 -1.71 -2.61
CA ILE A 106 16.39 -0.56 -3.29
C ILE A 106 15.31 -1.05 -4.24
N GLY A 107 14.19 -0.33 -4.27
CA GLY A 107 13.05 -0.63 -5.15
C GLY A 107 12.64 0.58 -5.96
N VAL A 108 12.41 0.37 -7.24
CA VAL A 108 11.89 1.38 -8.17
C VAL A 108 10.49 0.95 -8.59
N PRO A 109 9.44 1.67 -8.16
CA PRO A 109 8.08 1.35 -8.52
C PRO A 109 7.63 2.11 -9.76
N LEU A 110 6.92 1.42 -10.65
CA LEU A 110 6.10 1.98 -11.72
C LEU A 110 4.64 1.82 -11.33
N GLN A 111 3.85 2.86 -11.47
CA GLN A 111 2.42 2.78 -11.16
C GLN A 111 1.54 3.39 -12.24
N TYR A 112 0.31 2.93 -12.26
CA TYR A 112 -0.85 3.56 -12.87
C TYR A 112 -1.92 3.73 -11.82
N VAL A 113 -2.47 4.92 -11.67
CA VAL A 113 -3.59 5.20 -10.75
C VAL A 113 -4.65 5.97 -11.51
N LYS A 114 -5.90 5.52 -11.40
CA LYS A 114 -7.10 6.26 -11.84
C LYS A 114 -8.02 6.46 -10.66
N ALA A 115 -8.33 7.72 -10.35
CA ALA A 115 -9.27 8.12 -9.34
C ALA A 115 -10.49 8.79 -9.98
N GLN A 116 -11.68 8.42 -9.52
CA GLN A 116 -12.95 8.99 -9.95
C GLN A 116 -13.75 9.36 -8.71
N THR A 117 -14.21 10.61 -8.65
CA THR A 117 -15.07 11.10 -7.56
C THR A 117 -16.44 11.39 -8.11
N THR A 118 -17.47 11.25 -7.29
CA THR A 118 -18.85 11.61 -7.63
C THR A 118 -19.37 12.55 -6.54
N LEU A 119 -19.66 13.78 -6.90
CA LEU A 119 -20.38 14.74 -6.06
C LEU A 119 -21.87 14.61 -6.36
N GLN A 120 -22.69 14.35 -5.35
CA GLN A 120 -24.14 14.29 -5.50
C GLN A 120 -24.77 15.39 -4.64
N ALA A 121 -25.46 16.32 -5.27
CA ALA A 121 -26.24 17.37 -4.64
C ALA A 121 -27.70 17.29 -5.11
N GLY A 122 -28.54 16.61 -4.34
CA GLY A 122 -29.93 16.33 -4.73
C GLY A 122 -30.00 15.43 -5.97
N SER A 123 -30.67 15.91 -7.01
CA SER A 123 -30.79 15.20 -8.31
C SER A 123 -29.63 15.48 -9.28
N MET A 124 -28.73 16.41 -8.95
CA MET A 124 -27.55 16.72 -9.77
C MET A 124 -26.34 15.89 -9.31
N ALA A 125 -25.75 15.15 -10.23
CA ALA A 125 -24.49 14.46 -10.03
C ALA A 125 -23.40 15.11 -10.89
N SER A 126 -22.29 15.49 -10.28
CA SER A 126 -21.07 15.96 -10.95
C SER A 126 -19.95 14.99 -10.60
N GLY A 127 -19.19 14.56 -11.59
CA GLY A 127 -18.05 13.65 -11.39
C GLY A 127 -16.77 14.26 -11.91
N SER A 128 -15.66 13.98 -11.24
CA SER A 128 -14.32 14.27 -11.70
C SER A 128 -13.53 12.97 -11.85
N SER A 129 -12.68 12.89 -12.86
CA SER A 129 -11.81 11.73 -13.10
C SER A 129 -10.42 12.20 -13.47
N ASP A 130 -9.40 11.62 -12.85
CA ASP A 130 -8.00 11.86 -13.17
C ASP A 130 -7.23 10.55 -13.17
N SER A 131 -6.12 10.51 -13.92
CA SER A 131 -5.24 9.35 -13.95
C SER A 131 -3.80 9.77 -14.18
N THR A 132 -2.88 8.98 -13.64
CA THR A 132 -1.44 9.17 -13.84
C THR A 132 -0.76 7.85 -14.11
N THR A 133 0.37 7.91 -14.82
CA THR A 133 1.27 6.77 -15.05
C THR A 133 2.70 7.30 -14.93
N GLY A 134 3.49 6.73 -14.04
CA GLY A 134 4.84 7.20 -13.82
C GLY A 134 5.62 6.34 -12.83
N ILE A 135 6.86 6.75 -12.60
CA ILE A 135 7.69 6.19 -11.52
C ILE A 135 7.16 6.79 -10.22
N ALA A 136 6.77 5.89 -9.29
CA ALA A 136 6.31 6.30 -7.97
C ALA A 136 7.49 6.56 -7.01
N ASP A 137 7.18 6.88 -5.76
CA ASP A 137 8.19 7.15 -4.74
C ASP A 137 9.15 5.96 -4.57
N ILE A 138 10.46 6.22 -4.66
CA ILE A 138 11.51 5.20 -4.55
C ILE A 138 11.51 4.61 -3.13
N LEU A 139 11.64 3.28 -3.06
CA LEU A 139 11.76 2.52 -1.83
C LEU A 139 13.22 2.20 -1.53
N VAL A 140 13.70 2.56 -0.36
CA VAL A 140 15.01 2.15 0.14
C VAL A 140 14.83 1.38 1.44
N THR A 141 15.46 0.20 1.55
CA THR A 141 15.52 -0.57 2.78
C THR A 141 16.98 -0.67 3.21
N PRO A 142 17.45 0.27 4.02
CA PRO A 142 18.88 0.35 4.37
C PRO A 142 19.36 -0.86 5.15
N ILE A 143 18.47 -1.50 5.92
CA ILE A 143 18.79 -2.68 6.71
C ILE A 143 17.62 -3.66 6.71
N ILE A 144 17.98 -4.93 6.50
CA ILE A 144 17.16 -6.12 6.73
C ILE A 144 18.05 -7.05 7.57
N ALA A 145 17.63 -7.35 8.81
CA ALA A 145 18.34 -8.23 9.72
C ALA A 145 17.54 -9.53 9.86
N GLY A 146 18.08 -10.63 9.38
CA GLY A 146 17.49 -11.97 9.49
C GLY A 146 18.09 -12.72 10.67
N PHE A 147 17.27 -13.40 11.46
CA PHE A 147 17.66 -14.27 12.53
C PHE A 147 17.12 -15.68 12.30
N HIS A 148 17.98 -16.67 12.40
CA HIS A 148 17.64 -18.07 12.20
C HIS A 148 17.60 -18.79 13.56
N PHE A 149 16.39 -19.07 14.08
CA PHE A 149 16.22 -19.83 15.33
C PHE A 149 16.59 -21.31 15.12
N SER A 150 16.26 -21.83 13.94
CA SER A 150 16.55 -23.20 13.50
C SER A 150 16.59 -23.27 11.96
N GLU A 151 16.73 -24.45 11.39
CA GLU A 151 16.64 -24.69 9.94
C GLU A 151 15.23 -24.40 9.38
N THR A 152 14.22 -24.36 10.24
CA THR A 152 12.82 -24.21 9.85
C THR A 152 12.13 -22.97 10.40
N GLU A 153 12.77 -22.24 11.30
CA GLU A 153 12.17 -21.06 11.95
C GLU A 153 13.08 -19.85 11.83
N HIS A 154 12.52 -18.78 11.27
CA HIS A 154 13.26 -17.57 10.93
C HIS A 154 12.46 -16.33 11.24
N MET A 155 13.16 -15.24 11.53
CA MET A 155 12.59 -13.92 11.71
C MET A 155 13.42 -12.88 10.96
N SER A 156 12.78 -11.88 10.41
CA SER A 156 13.47 -10.70 9.88
C SER A 156 12.94 -9.43 10.52
N LEU A 157 13.84 -8.46 10.69
CA LEU A 157 13.54 -7.08 11.05
C LEU A 157 14.02 -6.18 9.92
N SER A 158 13.22 -5.22 9.49
CA SER A 158 13.61 -4.31 8.41
C SER A 158 13.02 -2.92 8.60
N LEU A 159 13.62 -1.94 7.92
CA LEU A 159 13.15 -0.56 7.90
C LEU A 159 13.04 -0.07 6.45
N PRO A 160 12.00 -0.46 5.71
CA PRO A 160 11.69 0.14 4.41
C PRO A 160 11.32 1.63 4.56
N ILE A 161 11.79 2.47 3.64
CA ILE A 161 11.59 3.91 3.64
C ILE A 161 11.22 4.34 2.21
N TYR A 162 10.04 4.92 2.02
CA TYR A 162 9.71 5.62 0.79
C TYR A 162 10.17 7.07 0.86
N ALA A 163 10.94 7.48 -0.14
CA ALA A 163 11.34 8.88 -0.32
C ALA A 163 10.30 9.60 -1.20
N PRO A 164 9.95 10.88 -0.92
CA PRO A 164 9.07 11.68 -1.78
C PRO A 164 9.82 12.12 -3.05
N SER A 165 10.05 11.16 -3.95
CA SER A 165 10.88 11.33 -5.15
C SER A 165 10.08 11.42 -6.44
N ALA A 166 8.80 11.07 -6.40
CA ALA A 166 7.92 11.11 -7.56
C ALA A 166 7.21 12.46 -7.72
N SER A 167 6.65 12.68 -8.91
CA SER A 167 5.88 13.90 -9.21
C SER A 167 4.64 13.98 -8.33
N TYR A 168 4.35 15.18 -7.86
CA TYR A 168 3.20 15.50 -7.05
C TYR A 168 2.64 16.88 -7.41
N ASP A 169 1.34 16.96 -7.66
CA ASP A 169 0.59 18.22 -7.82
C ASP A 169 -0.63 18.16 -6.90
N PRO A 170 -0.73 19.07 -5.92
CA PRO A 170 -1.85 19.09 -4.96
C PRO A 170 -3.23 19.32 -5.63
N ARG A 171 -3.29 19.79 -6.86
CA ARG A 171 -4.53 20.02 -7.61
C ARG A 171 -5.06 18.79 -8.34
N ARG A 172 -4.28 17.70 -8.41
CA ARG A 172 -4.66 16.48 -9.12
C ARG A 172 -5.32 15.46 -8.19
N LEU A 173 -6.29 14.70 -8.70
CA LEU A 173 -6.89 13.58 -7.98
C LEU A 173 -5.95 12.35 -7.96
N ALA A 174 -5.11 12.18 -8.98
CA ALA A 174 -4.16 11.09 -9.09
C ALA A 174 -2.74 11.64 -9.22
N ASN A 175 -1.83 11.15 -8.38
CA ASN A 175 -0.42 11.52 -8.35
C ASN A 175 0.49 10.30 -8.37
N ASP A 176 1.72 10.47 -8.88
CA ASP A 176 2.74 9.42 -8.88
C ASP A 176 3.38 9.27 -7.49
N GLY A 177 3.49 10.34 -6.71
CA GLY A 177 4.01 10.35 -5.35
C GLY A 177 2.98 10.74 -4.32
N GLN A 178 3.30 10.51 -3.04
CA GLN A 178 2.51 10.97 -1.89
C GLN A 178 3.08 12.24 -1.25
N ASN A 179 4.21 12.75 -1.74
CA ASN A 179 4.91 13.93 -1.23
C ASN A 179 5.23 13.87 0.27
N THR A 180 5.41 12.64 0.78
CA THR A 180 5.73 12.38 2.20
C THR A 180 6.80 11.30 2.30
N TRP A 181 7.72 11.45 3.24
CA TRP A 181 8.53 10.33 3.69
C TRP A 181 7.62 9.34 4.43
N THR A 182 7.82 8.05 4.15
CA THR A 182 7.12 6.98 4.87
C THR A 182 8.14 6.01 5.44
N PHE A 183 8.17 5.87 6.77
CA PHE A 183 9.05 4.94 7.49
C PHE A 183 8.23 3.73 7.92
N MET A 184 8.71 2.52 7.59
CA MET A 184 7.93 1.31 7.79
C MET A 184 8.70 0.23 8.56
N PRO A 185 8.99 0.42 9.89
CA PRO A 185 9.55 -0.66 10.69
C PRO A 185 8.68 -1.91 10.59
N THR A 186 9.30 -3.02 10.19
CA THR A 186 8.64 -4.27 9.84
C THR A 186 9.31 -5.43 10.55
N VAL A 187 8.50 -6.35 11.08
CA VAL A 187 8.93 -7.67 11.55
C VAL A 187 8.20 -8.73 10.73
N ALA A 188 8.91 -9.76 10.29
CA ALA A 188 8.32 -10.92 9.67
C ALA A 188 8.87 -12.20 10.30
N TYR A 189 8.01 -13.21 10.43
CA TYR A 189 8.35 -14.54 10.93
C TYR A 189 7.94 -15.57 9.89
N THR A 190 8.79 -16.56 9.66
CA THR A 190 8.53 -17.68 8.76
C THR A 190 8.84 -18.99 9.45
N ARG A 191 7.91 -19.93 9.36
CA ARG A 191 8.07 -21.33 9.77
C ARG A 191 7.82 -22.25 8.58
N LEU A 192 8.79 -23.11 8.30
CA LEU A 192 8.74 -24.12 7.25
C LEU A 192 8.39 -25.47 7.87
N GLY A 193 7.37 -26.13 7.35
CA GLY A 193 7.01 -27.49 7.76
C GLY A 193 7.90 -28.53 7.07
N LYS A 194 8.13 -29.66 7.75
CA LYS A 194 8.86 -30.83 7.17
C LYS A 194 8.15 -31.43 5.96
N ASP A 195 6.84 -31.22 5.87
CA ASP A 195 5.97 -31.61 4.75
C ASP A 195 6.03 -30.59 3.60
N GLY A 196 6.82 -29.52 3.75
CA GLY A 196 6.95 -28.41 2.80
C GLY A 196 5.84 -27.37 2.89
N SER A 197 5.03 -27.39 3.95
CA SER A 197 4.14 -26.29 4.27
C SER A 197 4.93 -25.05 4.70
N GLU A 198 4.31 -23.87 4.55
CA GLU A 198 4.87 -22.60 5.00
C GLU A 198 3.81 -21.84 5.80
N PHE A 199 4.22 -21.28 6.93
CA PHE A 199 3.50 -20.23 7.62
C PHE A 199 4.41 -19.01 7.70
N THR A 200 3.94 -17.88 7.19
CA THR A 200 4.64 -16.60 7.31
C THR A 200 3.67 -15.55 7.84
N ALA A 201 4.10 -14.77 8.82
CA ALA A 201 3.36 -13.65 9.39
C ALA A 201 4.22 -12.39 9.39
N MET A 202 3.59 -11.22 9.22
CA MET A 202 4.26 -9.93 9.16
C MET A 202 3.47 -8.89 9.97
N GLY A 203 4.19 -8.05 10.69
CA GLY A 203 3.69 -6.83 11.31
C GLY A 203 4.52 -5.63 10.86
N MET A 204 3.84 -4.57 10.46
CA MET A 204 4.46 -3.34 9.95
C MET A 204 3.74 -2.13 10.55
N LEU A 205 4.50 -1.14 11.00
CA LEU A 205 3.97 0.19 11.28
C LEU A 205 4.37 1.14 10.15
N GLN A 206 3.48 2.03 9.75
CA GLN A 206 3.80 3.06 8.76
C GLN A 206 3.66 4.43 9.40
N PHE A 207 4.72 5.21 9.38
CA PHE A 207 4.78 6.58 9.87
C PHE A 207 5.01 7.53 8.70
N TYR A 208 4.21 8.59 8.65
CA TYR A 208 4.25 9.56 7.57
C TYR A 208 4.74 10.92 8.07
N THR A 209 5.59 11.59 7.30
CA THR A 209 5.84 13.01 7.50
C THR A 209 4.65 13.83 7.00
N LYS A 210 4.60 15.11 7.36
CA LYS A 210 3.61 16.04 6.84
C LYS A 210 3.88 16.30 5.35
N ASN A 211 2.82 16.28 4.53
CA ASN A 211 2.86 16.81 3.18
C ASN A 211 2.98 18.33 3.25
N LYS A 212 4.06 18.89 2.68
CA LYS A 212 4.38 20.31 2.80
C LYS A 212 3.47 21.22 1.95
N ASP A 213 2.87 20.66 0.90
CA ASP A 213 2.03 21.44 -0.02
C ASP A 213 0.59 21.58 0.47
N THR A 214 0.15 20.68 1.35
CA THR A 214 -1.23 20.61 1.82
C THR A 214 -1.36 20.73 3.33
N ASP A 215 -0.24 20.74 4.06
CA ASP A 215 -0.17 20.65 5.52
C ASP A 215 -0.88 19.43 6.13
N TYR A 216 -1.26 18.47 5.28
CA TYR A 216 -1.90 17.22 5.71
C TYR A 216 -0.88 16.20 6.21
N ARG A 217 -1.26 15.44 7.23
CA ARG A 217 -0.46 14.35 7.78
C ARG A 217 -1.33 13.13 8.04
N ASN A 218 -1.04 12.05 7.32
CA ASN A 218 -1.63 10.75 7.61
C ASN A 218 -1.21 10.27 9.01
N ALA A 219 -2.17 9.73 9.76
CA ALA A 219 -1.87 9.06 11.01
C ALA A 219 -1.13 7.74 10.76
N PRO A 220 -0.42 7.21 11.76
CA PRO A 220 0.27 5.94 11.61
C PRO A 220 -0.71 4.79 11.31
N LEU A 221 -0.27 3.88 10.43
CA LEU A 221 -0.99 2.64 10.13
C LEU A 221 -0.29 1.45 10.77
N LEU A 222 -1.07 0.54 11.34
CA LEU A 222 -0.66 -0.83 11.63
C LEU A 222 -1.12 -1.72 10.48
N VAL A 223 -0.19 -2.48 9.91
CA VAL A 223 -0.46 -3.49 8.89
C VAL A 223 -0.02 -4.84 9.45
N THR A 224 -0.92 -5.80 9.49
CA THR A 224 -0.59 -7.18 9.87
C THR A 224 -1.10 -8.11 8.79
N GLU A 225 -0.24 -8.99 8.32
CA GLU A 225 -0.57 -9.94 7.25
C GLU A 225 -0.02 -11.31 7.61
N ALA A 226 -0.70 -12.36 7.16
CA ALA A 226 -0.24 -13.72 7.31
C ALA A 226 -0.61 -14.55 6.07
N LEU A 227 0.24 -15.53 5.76
CA LEU A 227 -0.05 -16.55 4.77
C LEU A 227 0.23 -17.93 5.35
N TRP A 228 -0.54 -18.88 4.89
CA TRP A 228 -0.28 -20.30 5.12
C TRP A 228 -0.46 -21.05 3.80
N THR A 229 0.52 -21.89 3.46
CA THR A 229 0.49 -22.69 2.24
C THR A 229 0.87 -24.13 2.53
N ALA A 230 0.22 -25.07 1.86
CA ALA A 230 0.54 -26.50 1.88
C ALA A 230 1.09 -26.94 0.52
N ARG A 231 2.01 -27.89 0.53
CA ARG A 231 2.59 -28.46 -0.69
C ARG A 231 1.54 -29.27 -1.44
N VAL A 232 1.29 -28.93 -2.69
CA VAL A 232 0.37 -29.64 -3.60
C VAL A 232 1.09 -30.35 -4.73
N ALA A 233 2.33 -29.90 -5.06
CA ALA A 233 3.20 -30.55 -6.02
C ALA A 233 4.68 -30.35 -5.60
N LYS A 234 5.63 -30.93 -6.31
CA LYS A 234 7.06 -30.95 -5.95
C LYS A 234 7.59 -29.56 -5.52
N ASP A 235 7.31 -28.54 -6.28
CA ASP A 235 7.85 -27.18 -6.07
C ASP A 235 6.71 -26.15 -5.93
N THR A 236 5.47 -26.60 -5.68
CA THR A 236 4.27 -25.75 -5.70
C THR A 236 3.47 -25.93 -4.42
N ASN A 237 3.14 -24.82 -3.82
CA ASN A 237 2.26 -24.73 -2.66
C ASN A 237 0.98 -23.96 -3.01
N LEU A 238 -0.13 -24.36 -2.39
CA LEU A 238 -1.41 -23.67 -2.45
C LEU A 238 -1.87 -23.33 -1.04
N GLY A 239 -2.50 -22.17 -0.85
CA GLY A 239 -2.92 -21.76 0.48
C GLY A 239 -3.77 -20.51 0.50
N VAL A 240 -3.71 -19.83 1.63
CA VAL A 240 -4.48 -18.62 1.91
C VAL A 240 -3.56 -17.50 2.39
N VAL A 241 -3.93 -16.27 2.07
CA VAL A 241 -3.28 -15.06 2.57
C VAL A 241 -4.36 -14.10 3.07
N GLY A 242 -4.11 -13.45 4.19
CA GLY A 242 -5.01 -12.46 4.74
C GLY A 242 -4.26 -11.32 5.40
N GLY A 243 -4.95 -10.21 5.62
CA GLY A 243 -4.35 -9.03 6.21
C GLY A 243 -5.36 -8.07 6.82
N LEU A 244 -4.83 -7.26 7.73
CA LEU A 244 -5.50 -6.16 8.39
C LEU A 244 -4.66 -4.89 8.17
N ILE A 245 -5.33 -3.82 7.77
CA ILE A 245 -4.82 -2.45 7.83
C ILE A 245 -5.66 -1.72 8.86
N TYR A 246 -5.02 -1.10 9.84
CA TYR A 246 -5.69 -0.35 10.89
C TYR A 246 -4.98 0.96 11.17
N GLN A 247 -5.68 2.07 11.07
CA GLN A 247 -5.16 3.39 11.37
C GLN A 247 -5.20 3.65 12.87
N LEU A 248 -4.04 3.98 13.46
CA LEU A 248 -3.88 4.09 14.92
C LEU A 248 -4.38 5.39 15.52
N GLY A 249 -4.69 6.38 14.69
CA GLY A 249 -5.19 7.67 15.12
C GLY A 249 -5.93 8.39 14.00
N ASP A 250 -6.34 9.62 14.25
CA ASP A 250 -6.94 10.48 13.24
C ASP A 250 -5.86 11.20 12.43
N ASP A 251 -6.09 11.38 11.15
CA ASP A 251 -5.29 12.25 10.30
C ASP A 251 -5.29 13.68 10.84
N LYS A 252 -4.29 14.46 10.47
CA LYS A 252 -4.12 15.85 10.91
C LYS A 252 -4.07 16.81 9.74
N GLY A 253 -4.62 18.00 9.94
CA GLY A 253 -4.69 19.09 8.96
C GLY A 253 -6.11 19.61 8.80
N ALA A 254 -6.25 20.80 8.22
CA ALA A 254 -7.55 21.50 8.13
C ALA A 254 -8.66 20.66 7.47
N LEU A 255 -8.30 19.81 6.52
CA LEU A 255 -9.24 18.91 5.86
C LEU A 255 -9.69 17.75 6.76
N ALA A 256 -8.75 17.13 7.50
CA ALA A 256 -9.06 16.09 8.47
C ALA A 256 -9.95 16.66 9.61
N ASP A 257 -9.65 17.87 10.08
CA ASP A 257 -10.43 18.55 11.14
C ASP A 257 -11.87 18.80 10.70
N ARG A 258 -12.11 19.16 9.43
CA ARG A 258 -13.47 19.33 8.86
C ARG A 258 -14.27 18.01 8.82
N LEU A 259 -13.63 16.87 8.88
CA LEU A 259 -14.22 15.52 8.90
C LEU A 259 -14.30 14.95 10.33
N ASN A 260 -13.99 15.74 11.37
CA ASN A 260 -13.86 15.29 12.75
C ASN A 260 -12.82 14.16 12.92
N GLY A 261 -11.72 14.27 12.18
CA GLY A 261 -10.75 13.21 12.01
C GLY A 261 -11.15 12.23 10.90
N PHE A 262 -10.18 11.51 10.35
CA PHE A 262 -10.40 10.47 9.35
C PHE A 262 -9.58 9.25 9.75
N ARG A 263 -10.24 8.09 9.95
CA ARG A 263 -9.60 6.87 10.45
C ARG A 263 -10.08 5.65 9.70
N GLY A 264 -9.18 5.06 8.90
CA GLY A 264 -9.48 3.93 8.05
C GLY A 264 -9.06 2.59 8.59
N SER A 265 -9.77 1.54 8.19
CA SER A 265 -9.38 0.14 8.38
C SER A 265 -9.82 -0.71 7.20
N ALA A 266 -9.13 -1.84 6.99
CA ALA A 266 -9.50 -2.85 5.99
C ALA A 266 -9.07 -4.22 6.46
N VAL A 267 -9.90 -5.23 6.18
CA VAL A 267 -9.60 -6.65 6.38
C VAL A 267 -9.83 -7.37 5.07
N GLY A 268 -8.88 -8.18 4.62
CA GLY A 268 -9.00 -8.94 3.38
C GLY A 268 -8.44 -10.34 3.51
N LEU A 269 -8.94 -11.23 2.66
CA LEU A 269 -8.55 -12.64 2.60
C LEU A 269 -8.62 -13.13 1.16
N GLY A 270 -7.77 -14.09 0.81
CA GLY A 270 -7.82 -14.73 -0.50
C GLY A 270 -6.88 -15.90 -0.66
N PRO A 271 -6.98 -16.63 -1.79
CA PRO A 271 -6.08 -17.70 -2.12
C PRO A 271 -4.71 -17.17 -2.57
N ILE A 272 -3.69 -18.01 -2.35
CA ILE A 272 -2.34 -17.82 -2.85
C ILE A 272 -1.81 -19.14 -3.40
N ILE A 273 -1.14 -19.07 -4.54
CA ILE A 273 -0.29 -20.14 -5.06
C ILE A 273 1.15 -19.64 -5.07
N SER A 274 2.08 -20.46 -4.67
CA SER A 274 3.52 -20.16 -4.72
C SER A 274 4.30 -21.32 -5.31
N TRP A 275 5.37 -20.98 -5.99
CA TRP A 275 6.34 -21.90 -6.57
C TRP A 275 7.73 -21.51 -6.07
N SER A 276 8.56 -22.51 -5.74
CA SER A 276 9.95 -22.33 -5.34
C SER A 276 10.81 -23.41 -5.97
N GLY A 277 11.78 -23.01 -6.79
CA GLY A 277 12.60 -23.95 -7.55
C GLY A 277 13.85 -23.29 -8.10
N LYS A 278 14.27 -23.70 -9.29
CA LYS A 278 15.40 -23.09 -10.02
C LYS A 278 14.94 -22.59 -11.39
N ILE A 279 15.43 -21.42 -11.77
CA ILE A 279 15.34 -20.88 -13.12
C ILE A 279 16.76 -20.84 -13.67
N GLY A 280 17.07 -21.77 -14.59
CA GLY A 280 18.45 -22.06 -14.97
C GLY A 280 19.24 -22.61 -13.77
N SER A 281 20.36 -21.98 -13.43
CA SER A 281 21.18 -22.31 -12.26
C SER A 281 20.78 -21.61 -10.97
N HIS A 282 19.91 -20.59 -11.06
CA HIS A 282 19.61 -19.69 -9.95
C HIS A 282 18.35 -20.13 -9.18
N PRO A 283 18.40 -20.17 -7.83
CA PRO A 283 17.19 -20.32 -7.04
C PRO A 283 16.20 -19.21 -7.36
N GLY A 284 14.92 -19.56 -7.49
CA GLY A 284 13.87 -18.64 -7.80
C GLY A 284 12.56 -18.99 -7.12
N SER A 285 11.71 -17.99 -6.95
CA SER A 285 10.37 -18.17 -6.44
C SER A 285 9.40 -17.29 -7.22
N ALA A 286 8.15 -17.75 -7.33
CA ALA A 286 7.05 -16.99 -7.90
C ALA A 286 5.81 -17.20 -7.05
N SER A 287 4.93 -16.20 -6.99
CA SER A 287 3.61 -16.37 -6.40
C SER A 287 2.55 -15.57 -7.15
N ALA A 288 1.30 -16.04 -7.03
CA ALA A 288 0.13 -15.30 -7.46
C ALA A 288 -0.94 -15.39 -6.38
N ARG A 289 -1.66 -14.29 -6.16
CA ARG A 289 -2.75 -14.21 -5.18
C ARG A 289 -3.88 -13.34 -5.68
N ALA A 290 -5.08 -13.63 -5.20
CA ALA A 290 -6.23 -12.76 -5.36
C ALA A 290 -6.85 -12.54 -3.97
N VAL A 291 -7.09 -11.29 -3.60
CA VAL A 291 -7.56 -10.90 -2.27
C VAL A 291 -8.81 -10.05 -2.42
N TRP A 292 -9.82 -10.32 -1.62
CA TRP A 292 -11.05 -9.52 -1.52
C TRP A 292 -11.10 -8.85 -0.15
N ASP A 293 -11.44 -7.57 -0.14
CA ASP A 293 -11.75 -6.88 1.10
C ASP A 293 -13.08 -7.37 1.67
N ILE A 294 -13.03 -7.98 2.84
CA ILE A 294 -14.20 -8.52 3.56
C ILE A 294 -14.94 -7.36 4.23
N ASP A 295 -14.18 -6.52 4.95
CA ASP A 295 -14.68 -5.33 5.63
C ASP A 295 -13.73 -4.15 5.46
N THR A 296 -14.31 -2.96 5.30
CA THR A 296 -13.56 -1.70 5.22
C THR A 296 -14.31 -0.59 5.93
N LYS A 297 -13.56 0.27 6.60
CA LYS A 297 -14.04 1.54 7.14
C LYS A 297 -13.15 2.65 6.60
N ASP A 298 -13.77 3.67 5.99
CA ASP A 298 -13.07 4.85 5.45
C ASP A 298 -11.86 4.49 4.54
N ARG A 299 -11.98 3.38 3.82
CA ARG A 299 -11.08 2.91 2.77
C ARG A 299 -11.89 2.31 1.62
N PRO A 300 -11.41 2.39 0.36
CA PRO A 300 -12.07 1.70 -0.74
C PRO A 300 -12.17 0.21 -0.46
N LYS A 301 -13.36 -0.36 -0.70
CA LYS A 301 -13.63 -1.79 -0.64
C LYS A 301 -13.53 -2.37 -2.05
N GLY A 302 -12.74 -3.42 -2.22
CA GLY A 302 -12.53 -3.97 -3.54
C GLY A 302 -11.86 -5.33 -3.54
N TYR A 303 -11.14 -5.57 -4.61
CA TYR A 303 -10.27 -6.74 -4.74
C TYR A 303 -8.90 -6.34 -5.28
N SER A 304 -7.91 -7.17 -5.01
CA SER A 304 -6.58 -7.04 -5.58
C SER A 304 -6.06 -8.37 -6.13
N ILE A 305 -5.23 -8.28 -7.16
CA ILE A 305 -4.49 -9.40 -7.72
C ILE A 305 -3.01 -9.04 -7.62
N GLY A 306 -2.23 -9.92 -7.02
CA GLY A 306 -0.78 -9.77 -6.88
C GLY A 306 -0.04 -10.91 -7.54
N VAL A 307 1.04 -10.59 -8.24
CA VAL A 307 2.01 -11.57 -8.76
C VAL A 307 3.41 -11.15 -8.36
N SER A 308 4.28 -12.11 -8.04
CA SER A 308 5.67 -11.83 -7.72
C SER A 308 6.61 -12.86 -8.34
N LEU A 309 7.82 -12.42 -8.65
CA LEU A 309 8.93 -13.25 -9.11
C LEU A 309 10.19 -12.79 -8.38
N SER A 310 11.01 -13.72 -7.91
CA SER A 310 12.33 -13.43 -7.32
C SER A 310 13.37 -14.43 -7.81
N LEU A 311 14.58 -13.93 -8.03
CA LEU A 311 15.76 -14.70 -8.41
C LEU A 311 16.91 -14.36 -7.47
N LEU A 312 17.68 -15.38 -7.08
CA LEU A 312 18.83 -15.25 -6.21
C LEU A 312 20.11 -15.61 -6.97
N PHE A 313 21.09 -14.69 -6.90
CA PHE A 313 22.42 -14.79 -7.51
C PHE A 313 23.46 -14.86 -6.38
N MET A 314 24.01 -16.04 -6.17
CA MET A 314 24.99 -16.35 -5.13
C MET A 314 26.35 -16.62 -5.76
#